data_d700e69996dd4d05535d737bc0fd95ba
#
_entry.id   d700e69996dd4d05535d737bc0fd95ba
#
_cell.length_a   1.000
_cell.length_b   1.000
_cell.length_c   1.000
_cell.angle_alpha   90.00
_cell.angle_beta   90.00
_cell.angle_gamma   90.00
#
_symmetry.space_group_name_H-M   'P 1'
#
loop_
_entity.id
_entity.type
_entity.pdbx_description
1 polymer ?
#
loop_
_entity_poly.entity_id
_entity_poly.type
_entity_poly.pdbx_seq_one_letter_code
_entity_poly.pdbx_strand_id
1 'polypeptide(L)'
;MNWPDNLVDAIARRKCVLFLGSGISANSCNEDGKHPATWEAFLRDILKKRPDKLNQHETVIERLLTEKDYLMACEVIVDAIGENDFGDLAADEFRRPRYKPCDVHKEIYLLDSRLVITPNIDKIYEQYAMNASDSSIDVKSYHEYDIAKYLRTTDYLIIRAHGYVDDTTNIIFTHKQYSVARCKYSSFYKLLDALILTHTFIFLGCGINDPDIKLTLENSNFLYPGCRPHYFVTAAGSYEDEISEVLSNNRNLELVTYDNADGSHANLLVALRELNQRVEAVRKTITDNQTW
;
A
#
# COMPACT_ATOMS: atom_id res chain seq x y z
N MET A 1 3.48 21.41 2.14
CA MET A 1 3.21 20.36 3.15
C MET A 1 4.29 20.36 4.21
N ASN A 2 3.96 20.14 5.49
CA ASN A 2 5.00 20.10 6.53
C ASN A 2 5.46 18.65 6.78
N TRP A 3 6.56 18.25 6.18
CA TRP A 3 7.14 16.92 6.38
C TRP A 3 7.95 16.90 7.68
N PRO A 4 7.69 15.95 8.62
CA PRO A 4 8.44 15.82 9.86
C PRO A 4 9.93 15.54 9.63
N ASP A 5 10.82 16.20 10.37
CA ASP A 5 12.28 16.05 10.21
C ASP A 5 12.74 14.61 10.46
N ASN A 6 12.13 13.92 11.44
CA ASN A 6 12.43 12.51 11.71
C ASN A 6 12.12 11.59 10.53
N LEU A 7 11.04 11.87 9.77
CA LEU A 7 10.70 11.12 8.56
C LEU A 7 11.72 11.37 7.46
N VAL A 8 12.07 12.65 7.24
CA VAL A 8 13.05 13.05 6.21
C VAL A 8 14.40 12.40 6.50
N ASP A 9 14.87 12.42 7.76
CA ASP A 9 16.11 11.77 8.19
C ASP A 9 16.05 10.25 7.98
N ALA A 10 14.94 9.60 8.36
CA ALA A 10 14.76 8.15 8.16
C ALA A 10 14.82 7.76 6.67
N ILE A 11 14.20 8.54 5.78
CA ILE A 11 14.28 8.30 4.34
C ILE A 11 15.71 8.54 3.84
N ALA A 12 16.33 9.65 4.22
CA ALA A 12 17.69 10.00 3.80
C ALA A 12 18.71 8.90 4.15
N ARG A 13 18.55 8.25 5.31
CA ARG A 13 19.38 7.13 5.78
C ARG A 13 18.95 5.76 5.28
N ARG A 14 17.97 5.67 4.36
CA ARG A 14 17.38 4.39 3.89
C ARG A 14 16.86 3.49 5.01
N LYS A 15 16.38 4.09 6.10
CA LYS A 15 15.73 3.43 7.24
C LYS A 15 14.21 3.60 7.23
N CYS A 16 13.65 3.88 6.07
CA CYS A 16 12.22 4.00 5.84
C CYS A 16 11.74 2.86 4.93
N VAL A 17 10.58 2.30 5.25
CA VAL A 17 9.83 1.39 4.38
C VAL A 17 8.69 2.17 3.76
N LEU A 18 8.58 2.15 2.44
CA LEU A 18 7.43 2.71 1.73
C LEU A 18 6.33 1.67 1.64
N PHE A 19 5.16 1.96 2.21
CA PHE A 19 3.98 1.12 2.09
C PHE A 19 2.99 1.77 1.13
N LEU A 20 2.78 1.15 -0.05
CA LEU A 20 2.06 1.75 -1.17
C LEU A 20 0.70 1.09 -1.38
N GLY A 21 -0.38 1.81 -1.09
CA GLY A 21 -1.75 1.36 -1.31
C GLY A 21 -2.30 1.74 -2.69
N SER A 22 -3.55 1.33 -2.94
CA SER A 22 -4.25 1.51 -4.23
C SER A 22 -4.46 2.96 -4.64
N GLY A 23 -4.45 3.92 -3.71
CA GLY A 23 -4.50 5.35 -4.01
C GLY A 23 -3.28 5.84 -4.80
N ILE A 24 -2.14 5.14 -4.76
CA ILE A 24 -1.00 5.45 -5.62
C ILE A 24 -1.30 4.99 -7.04
N SER A 25 -1.78 3.76 -7.22
CA SER A 25 -2.16 3.21 -8.53
C SER A 25 -3.28 4.03 -9.19
N ALA A 26 -4.21 4.59 -8.42
CA ALA A 26 -5.31 5.42 -8.92
C ALA A 26 -4.86 6.67 -9.70
N ASN A 27 -3.62 7.13 -9.51
CA ASN A 27 -3.05 8.23 -10.30
C ASN A 27 -2.64 7.80 -11.72
N SER A 28 -2.62 6.51 -12.01
CA SER A 28 -2.28 5.97 -13.33
C SER A 28 -3.47 5.98 -14.27
N CYS A 29 -3.20 5.94 -15.57
CA CYS A 29 -4.22 5.70 -16.57
C CYS A 29 -3.67 4.83 -17.71
N ASN A 30 -4.58 4.23 -18.48
CA ASN A 30 -4.25 3.55 -19.72
C ASN A 30 -4.26 4.54 -20.91
N GLU A 31 -4.07 4.04 -22.12
CA GLU A 31 -4.08 4.85 -23.35
C GLU A 31 -5.43 5.51 -23.64
N ASP A 32 -6.52 4.92 -23.15
CA ASP A 32 -7.89 5.45 -23.28
C ASP A 32 -8.25 6.44 -22.16
N GLY A 33 -7.33 6.74 -21.23
CA GLY A 33 -7.57 7.61 -20.10
C GLY A 33 -8.36 6.95 -18.95
N LYS A 34 -8.57 5.62 -18.97
CA LYS A 34 -9.19 4.90 -17.86
C LYS A 34 -8.20 4.77 -16.71
N HIS A 35 -8.66 5.04 -15.47
CA HIS A 35 -7.92 4.81 -14.23
C HIS A 35 -8.22 3.43 -13.62
N PRO A 36 -7.30 2.86 -12.85
CA PRO A 36 -7.58 1.67 -12.04
C PRO A 36 -8.76 1.91 -11.10
N ALA A 37 -9.64 0.92 -10.99
CA ALA A 37 -10.78 1.02 -10.09
C ALA A 37 -10.36 1.04 -8.63
N THR A 38 -11.07 1.79 -7.81
CA THR A 38 -11.04 1.63 -6.35
C THR A 38 -11.68 0.30 -5.95
N TRP A 39 -11.46 -0.17 -4.72
CA TRP A 39 -12.11 -1.36 -4.18
C TRP A 39 -13.62 -1.33 -4.38
N GLU A 40 -14.27 -0.26 -3.98
CA GLU A 40 -15.71 -0.11 -4.10
C GLU A 40 -16.17 -0.16 -5.55
N ALA A 41 -15.50 0.58 -6.44
CA ALA A 41 -15.85 0.60 -7.85
C ALA A 41 -15.67 -0.78 -8.51
N PHE A 42 -14.61 -1.50 -8.16
CA PHE A 42 -14.36 -2.86 -8.65
C PHE A 42 -15.44 -3.84 -8.21
N LEU A 43 -15.81 -3.85 -6.93
CA LEU A 43 -16.83 -4.76 -6.40
C LEU A 43 -18.22 -4.43 -6.97
N ARG A 44 -18.57 -3.16 -7.15
CA ARG A 44 -19.79 -2.76 -7.85
C ARG A 44 -19.81 -3.17 -9.32
N ASP A 45 -18.67 -3.15 -9.98
CA ASP A 45 -18.56 -3.63 -11.37
C ASP A 45 -18.76 -5.14 -11.47
N ILE A 46 -18.26 -5.92 -10.50
CA ILE A 46 -18.53 -7.37 -10.41
C ILE A 46 -20.01 -7.66 -10.29
N LEU A 47 -20.76 -6.91 -9.45
CA LEU A 47 -22.21 -7.07 -9.32
C LEU A 47 -22.90 -6.92 -10.67
N LYS A 48 -22.50 -5.92 -11.45
CA LYS A 48 -23.04 -5.69 -12.80
C LYS A 48 -22.67 -6.77 -13.83
N LYS A 49 -21.50 -7.35 -13.69
CA LYS A 49 -20.97 -8.36 -14.63
C LYS A 49 -21.44 -9.78 -14.33
N ARG A 50 -21.92 -10.06 -13.12
CA ARG A 50 -22.37 -11.39 -12.68
C ARG A 50 -23.76 -11.37 -12.02
N PRO A 51 -24.78 -10.76 -12.65
CA PRO A 51 -26.11 -10.69 -12.09
C PRO A 51 -26.73 -12.08 -11.91
N ASP A 52 -26.40 -13.03 -12.78
CA ASP A 52 -26.85 -14.42 -12.74
C ASP A 52 -26.50 -15.13 -11.43
N LYS A 53 -25.38 -14.80 -10.82
CA LYS A 53 -24.91 -15.39 -9.56
C LYS A 53 -25.11 -14.50 -8.34
N LEU A 54 -25.17 -13.17 -8.51
CA LEU A 54 -25.10 -12.22 -7.41
C LEU A 54 -26.41 -11.51 -7.08
N ASN A 55 -27.45 -11.55 -7.94
CA ASN A 55 -28.72 -10.86 -7.69
C ASN A 55 -29.33 -11.18 -6.30
N GLN A 56 -29.25 -12.42 -5.84
CA GLN A 56 -29.78 -12.79 -4.54
C GLN A 56 -28.95 -12.24 -3.36
N HIS A 57 -27.72 -11.82 -3.59
CA HIS A 57 -26.80 -11.27 -2.60
C HIS A 57 -26.64 -9.74 -2.71
N GLU A 58 -27.20 -9.12 -3.74
CA GLU A 58 -27.01 -7.70 -4.08
C GLU A 58 -27.29 -6.78 -2.89
N THR A 59 -28.41 -6.93 -2.21
CA THR A 59 -28.78 -6.10 -1.05
C THR A 59 -27.75 -6.18 0.08
N VAL A 60 -27.22 -7.39 0.35
CA VAL A 60 -26.23 -7.58 1.40
C VAL A 60 -24.89 -6.96 0.98
N ILE A 61 -24.47 -7.20 -0.26
CA ILE A 61 -23.21 -6.66 -0.79
C ILE A 61 -23.25 -5.14 -0.81
N GLU A 62 -24.35 -4.51 -1.32
CA GLU A 62 -24.50 -3.06 -1.36
C GLU A 62 -24.46 -2.42 0.05
N ARG A 63 -25.05 -3.07 1.05
CA ARG A 63 -24.94 -2.64 2.44
C ARG A 63 -23.50 -2.67 2.93
N LEU A 64 -22.78 -3.79 2.70
CA LEU A 64 -21.37 -3.95 3.10
C LEU A 64 -20.46 -2.91 2.42
N LEU A 65 -20.71 -2.62 1.14
CA LEU A 65 -19.98 -1.56 0.42
C LEU A 65 -20.25 -0.17 1.01
N THR A 66 -21.50 0.10 1.41
CA THR A 66 -21.87 1.37 2.06
C THR A 66 -21.21 1.51 3.44
N GLU A 67 -21.10 0.42 4.19
CA GLU A 67 -20.42 0.33 5.48
C GLU A 67 -18.88 0.29 5.33
N LYS A 68 -18.36 0.27 4.09
CA LYS A 68 -16.94 0.14 3.73
C LYS A 68 -16.29 -1.15 4.25
N ASP A 69 -17.09 -2.19 4.47
CA ASP A 69 -16.61 -3.55 4.79
C ASP A 69 -16.31 -4.33 3.51
N TYR A 70 -15.25 -3.91 2.82
CA TYR A 70 -14.87 -4.46 1.52
C TYR A 70 -14.43 -5.93 1.60
N LEU A 71 -13.82 -6.34 2.72
CA LEU A 71 -13.37 -7.71 2.89
C LEU A 71 -14.54 -8.68 3.01
N MET A 72 -15.57 -8.34 3.79
CA MET A 72 -16.76 -9.14 3.90
C MET A 72 -17.54 -9.14 2.58
N ALA A 73 -17.61 -8.00 1.87
CA ALA A 73 -18.19 -7.95 0.54
C ALA A 73 -17.47 -8.88 -0.44
N CYS A 74 -16.13 -8.90 -0.44
CA CYS A 74 -15.34 -9.84 -1.22
C CYS A 74 -15.63 -11.29 -0.84
N GLU A 75 -15.73 -11.61 0.46
CA GLU A 75 -16.06 -12.97 0.94
C GLU A 75 -17.37 -13.45 0.34
N VAL A 76 -18.44 -12.64 0.44
CA VAL A 76 -19.77 -12.98 -0.11
C VAL A 76 -19.71 -13.15 -1.63
N ILE A 77 -18.99 -12.28 -2.33
CA ILE A 77 -18.85 -12.35 -3.78
C ILE A 77 -18.08 -13.62 -4.17
N VAL A 78 -16.92 -13.87 -3.56
CA VAL A 78 -16.08 -15.05 -3.88
C VAL A 78 -16.81 -16.35 -3.59
N ASP A 79 -17.56 -16.43 -2.49
CA ASP A 79 -18.38 -17.61 -2.18
C ASP A 79 -19.46 -17.87 -3.24
N ALA A 80 -20.03 -16.80 -3.81
CA ALA A 80 -21.08 -16.92 -4.81
C ALA A 80 -20.58 -17.24 -6.22
N ILE A 81 -19.47 -16.61 -6.67
CA ILE A 81 -18.97 -16.76 -8.04
C ILE A 81 -17.80 -17.73 -8.17
N GLY A 82 -17.06 -18.00 -7.08
CA GLY A 82 -15.85 -18.81 -7.02
C GLY A 82 -14.57 -18.01 -7.22
N GLU A 83 -13.45 -18.52 -6.67
CA GLU A 83 -12.14 -17.85 -6.71
C GLU A 83 -11.62 -17.63 -8.13
N ASN A 84 -11.86 -18.57 -9.06
CA ASN A 84 -11.41 -18.46 -10.44
C ASN A 84 -12.11 -17.32 -11.18
N ASP A 85 -13.46 -17.24 -11.11
CA ASP A 85 -14.24 -16.16 -11.73
C ASP A 85 -13.82 -14.79 -11.16
N PHE A 86 -13.62 -14.72 -9.85
CA PHE A 86 -13.16 -13.50 -9.20
C PHE A 86 -11.75 -13.09 -9.67
N GLY A 87 -10.83 -14.06 -9.76
CA GLY A 87 -9.48 -13.84 -10.27
C GLY A 87 -9.47 -13.33 -11.72
N ASP A 88 -10.32 -13.88 -12.59
CA ASP A 88 -10.47 -13.43 -13.97
C ASP A 88 -11.00 -11.99 -14.06
N LEU A 89 -11.99 -11.64 -13.22
CA LEU A 89 -12.51 -10.27 -13.14
C LEU A 89 -11.46 -9.28 -12.59
N ALA A 90 -10.65 -9.71 -11.64
CA ALA A 90 -9.52 -8.92 -11.16
C ALA A 90 -8.46 -8.71 -12.26
N ALA A 91 -8.17 -9.73 -13.06
CA ALA A 91 -7.27 -9.60 -14.19
C ALA A 91 -7.83 -8.68 -15.30
N ASP A 92 -9.15 -8.70 -15.51
CA ASP A 92 -9.84 -7.80 -16.44
C ASP A 92 -9.72 -6.33 -16.04
N GLU A 93 -9.74 -6.06 -14.73
CA GLU A 93 -9.65 -4.69 -14.23
C GLU A 93 -8.20 -4.23 -14.05
N PHE A 94 -7.32 -5.03 -13.46
CA PHE A 94 -6.01 -4.56 -13.00
C PHE A 94 -4.83 -4.95 -13.90
N ARG A 95 -5.02 -5.88 -14.85
CA ARG A 95 -3.97 -6.31 -15.78
C ARG A 95 -4.25 -5.94 -17.23
N ARG A 96 -5.45 -6.28 -17.75
CA ARG A 96 -5.78 -6.15 -19.17
C ARG A 96 -5.79 -4.72 -19.68
N PRO A 97 -6.20 -3.69 -18.90
CA PRO A 97 -6.19 -2.31 -19.36
C PRO A 97 -4.80 -1.71 -19.58
N ARG A 98 -3.73 -2.36 -19.08
CA ARG A 98 -2.34 -1.92 -19.26
C ARG A 98 -2.10 -0.49 -18.77
N TYR A 99 -2.47 -0.24 -17.53
CA TYR A 99 -2.22 1.05 -16.90
C TYR A 99 -0.74 1.43 -16.91
N LYS A 100 -0.45 2.69 -17.16
CA LYS A 100 0.91 3.22 -17.25
C LYS A 100 1.28 3.96 -15.97
N PRO A 101 2.50 3.76 -15.45
CA PRO A 101 2.99 4.59 -14.35
C PRO A 101 2.99 6.08 -14.71
N CYS A 102 2.86 6.94 -13.70
CA CYS A 102 2.85 8.40 -13.85
C CYS A 102 3.90 9.05 -12.93
N ASP A 103 3.94 10.39 -12.93
CA ASP A 103 4.90 11.16 -12.15
C ASP A 103 4.89 10.86 -10.65
N VAL A 104 3.74 10.49 -10.07
CA VAL A 104 3.66 10.08 -8.65
C VAL A 104 4.56 8.88 -8.38
N HIS A 105 4.55 7.87 -9.27
CA HIS A 105 5.41 6.67 -9.14
C HIS A 105 6.88 7.04 -9.27
N LYS A 106 7.20 7.99 -10.17
CA LYS A 106 8.55 8.53 -10.30
C LYS A 106 9.03 9.18 -9.01
N GLU A 107 8.24 10.07 -8.43
CA GLU A 107 8.63 10.76 -7.20
C GLU A 107 8.77 9.82 -6.00
N ILE A 108 7.93 8.76 -5.93
CA ILE A 108 8.08 7.71 -4.92
C ILE A 108 9.38 6.92 -5.11
N TYR A 109 9.72 6.58 -6.36
CA TYR A 109 10.98 5.89 -6.65
C TYR A 109 12.21 6.73 -6.29
N LEU A 110 12.17 8.05 -6.54
CA LEU A 110 13.24 8.98 -6.23
C LEU A 110 13.49 9.16 -4.72
N LEU A 111 12.54 8.79 -3.85
CA LEU A 111 12.80 8.71 -2.40
C LEU A 111 13.92 7.72 -2.07
N ASP A 112 14.28 6.84 -2.99
CA ASP A 112 15.39 5.91 -2.89
C ASP A 112 15.33 5.06 -1.61
N SER A 113 14.11 4.57 -1.31
CA SER A 113 13.90 3.62 -0.23
C SER A 113 14.22 2.20 -0.69
N ARG A 114 15.02 1.51 0.06
CA ARG A 114 15.44 0.14 -0.28
C ARG A 114 14.32 -0.89 -0.18
N LEU A 115 13.35 -0.64 0.69
CA LEU A 115 12.24 -1.55 0.94
C LEU A 115 10.91 -0.88 0.59
N VAL A 116 10.18 -1.51 -0.31
CA VAL A 116 8.81 -1.13 -0.67
C VAL A 116 7.89 -2.31 -0.41
N ILE A 117 6.78 -2.07 0.27
CA ILE A 117 5.74 -3.08 0.51
C ILE A 117 4.45 -2.58 -0.13
N THR A 118 3.73 -3.45 -0.82
CA THR A 118 2.45 -3.09 -1.41
C THR A 118 1.43 -4.21 -1.27
N PRO A 119 0.21 -3.91 -0.79
CA PRO A 119 -0.93 -4.80 -0.87
C PRO A 119 -1.60 -4.78 -2.24
N ASN A 120 -1.20 -3.86 -3.14
CA ASN A 120 -1.79 -3.76 -4.46
C ASN A 120 -1.49 -5.00 -5.28
N ILE A 121 -2.50 -5.51 -5.96
CA ILE A 121 -2.35 -6.66 -6.86
C ILE A 121 -1.91 -6.27 -8.26
N ASP A 122 -2.05 -4.97 -8.64
CA ASP A 122 -1.51 -4.44 -9.88
C ASP A 122 0.03 -4.34 -9.81
N LYS A 123 0.65 -4.15 -10.96
CA LYS A 123 2.12 -4.09 -11.09
C LYS A 123 2.62 -2.72 -11.52
N ILE A 124 1.81 -1.66 -11.30
CA ILE A 124 2.08 -0.35 -11.90
C ILE A 124 3.36 0.28 -11.33
N TYR A 125 3.49 0.33 -9.99
CA TYR A 125 4.72 0.85 -9.37
C TYR A 125 5.94 -0.02 -9.70
N GLU A 126 5.77 -1.34 -9.65
CA GLU A 126 6.82 -2.30 -10.02
C GLU A 126 7.32 -2.08 -11.44
N GLN A 127 6.42 -1.89 -12.42
CA GLN A 127 6.80 -1.59 -13.81
C GLN A 127 7.66 -0.34 -13.89
N TYR A 128 7.29 0.73 -13.16
CA TYR A 128 8.12 1.93 -13.11
C TYR A 128 9.51 1.63 -12.54
N ALA A 129 9.56 1.00 -11.38
CA ALA A 129 10.79 0.74 -10.65
C ALA A 129 11.74 -0.19 -11.44
N MET A 130 11.21 -1.23 -12.06
CA MET A 130 11.99 -2.15 -12.92
C MET A 130 12.58 -1.44 -14.14
N ASN A 131 11.78 -0.58 -14.80
CA ASN A 131 12.27 0.18 -15.95
C ASN A 131 13.32 1.22 -15.55
N ALA A 132 13.12 1.93 -14.43
CA ALA A 132 14.02 2.97 -13.95
C ALA A 132 15.35 2.44 -13.42
N SER A 133 15.38 1.17 -13.02
CA SER A 133 16.56 0.48 -12.45
C SER A 133 17.24 -0.49 -13.41
N ASP A 134 16.87 -0.51 -14.69
CA ASP A 134 17.33 -1.52 -15.66
C ASP A 134 17.17 -2.95 -15.11
N SER A 135 16.02 -3.22 -14.46
CA SER A 135 15.65 -4.52 -13.88
C SER A 135 16.57 -5.01 -12.74
N SER A 136 17.22 -4.08 -12.02
CA SER A 136 18.11 -4.43 -10.90
C SER A 136 17.38 -4.54 -9.55
N ILE A 137 16.06 -4.34 -9.51
CA ILE A 137 15.23 -4.47 -8.30
C ILE A 137 14.66 -5.88 -8.19
N ASP A 138 14.77 -6.47 -7.02
CA ASP A 138 14.11 -7.74 -6.71
C ASP A 138 12.64 -7.51 -6.34
N VAL A 139 11.77 -8.41 -6.80
CA VAL A 139 10.35 -8.41 -6.47
C VAL A 139 9.98 -9.76 -5.89
N LYS A 140 9.37 -9.75 -4.70
CA LYS A 140 8.98 -10.95 -3.96
C LYS A 140 7.54 -10.88 -3.50
N SER A 141 6.87 -12.02 -3.48
CA SER A 141 5.51 -12.13 -2.93
C SER A 141 5.55 -12.72 -1.52
N TYR A 142 4.61 -12.35 -0.68
CA TYR A 142 4.51 -12.73 0.74
C TYR A 142 4.68 -14.23 1.02
N HIS A 143 4.39 -15.09 0.05
CA HIS A 143 4.48 -16.55 0.16
C HIS A 143 5.86 -17.12 -0.22
N GLU A 144 6.80 -16.28 -0.67
CA GLU A 144 8.15 -16.71 -1.02
C GLU A 144 9.06 -16.78 0.22
N TYR A 145 9.83 -17.86 0.34
CA TYR A 145 10.61 -18.15 1.57
C TYR A 145 11.90 -17.34 1.69
N ASP A 146 12.38 -16.77 0.59
CA ASP A 146 13.70 -16.15 0.54
C ASP A 146 13.68 -14.61 0.75
N ILE A 147 12.54 -14.02 1.09
CA ILE A 147 12.40 -12.57 1.34
C ILE A 147 13.43 -12.09 2.37
N ALA A 148 13.63 -12.84 3.45
CA ALA A 148 14.53 -12.47 4.53
C ALA A 148 16.02 -12.36 4.08
N LYS A 149 16.39 -12.99 2.97
CA LYS A 149 17.74 -12.90 2.39
C LYS A 149 18.09 -11.45 2.05
N TYR A 150 17.13 -10.71 1.48
CA TYR A 150 17.32 -9.34 1.01
C TYR A 150 17.41 -8.30 2.13
N LEU A 151 16.92 -8.60 3.33
CA LEU A 151 16.93 -7.65 4.44
C LEU A 151 18.35 -7.32 4.95
N ARG A 152 19.30 -8.20 4.70
CA ARG A 152 20.70 -8.03 5.13
C ARG A 152 21.63 -7.59 4.01
N THR A 153 21.09 -7.35 2.83
CA THR A 153 21.85 -6.86 1.67
C THR A 153 21.59 -5.38 1.43
N THR A 154 22.23 -4.80 0.45
CA THR A 154 21.97 -3.44 -0.04
C THR A 154 20.98 -3.43 -1.20
N ASP A 155 20.47 -4.60 -1.62
CA ASP A 155 19.57 -4.72 -2.75
C ASP A 155 18.23 -4.06 -2.50
N TYR A 156 17.64 -3.54 -3.54
CA TYR A 156 16.28 -2.97 -3.49
C TYR A 156 15.26 -4.09 -3.62
N LEU A 157 14.24 -4.04 -2.79
CA LEU A 157 13.21 -5.09 -2.72
C LEU A 157 11.82 -4.49 -2.71
N ILE A 158 10.97 -4.97 -3.62
CA ILE A 158 9.53 -4.77 -3.58
C ILE A 158 8.88 -6.04 -3.05
N ILE A 159 8.05 -5.92 -2.01
CA ILE A 159 7.32 -7.03 -1.41
C ILE A 159 5.84 -6.87 -1.72
N ARG A 160 5.25 -7.84 -2.43
CA ARG A 160 3.83 -7.93 -2.69
C ARG A 160 3.15 -8.64 -1.51
N ALA A 161 2.53 -7.85 -0.64
CA ALA A 161 1.93 -8.35 0.61
C ALA A 161 0.67 -9.19 0.37
N HIS A 162 -0.07 -8.96 -0.72
CA HIS A 162 -1.31 -9.68 -1.06
C HIS A 162 -1.23 -10.44 -2.39
N GLY A 163 -0.03 -10.76 -2.86
CA GLY A 163 0.14 -11.40 -4.15
C GLY A 163 0.03 -10.42 -5.33
N TYR A 164 -0.29 -10.90 -6.52
CA TYR A 164 -0.40 -10.09 -7.74
C TYR A 164 -1.31 -10.74 -8.78
N VAL A 165 -1.82 -9.95 -9.68
CA VAL A 165 -2.89 -10.31 -10.62
C VAL A 165 -2.56 -11.43 -11.62
N ASP A 166 -1.27 -11.75 -11.83
CA ASP A 166 -0.88 -12.87 -12.70
C ASP A 166 -0.83 -14.22 -11.93
N ASP A 167 -0.84 -14.19 -10.61
CA ASP A 167 -0.88 -15.37 -9.74
C ASP A 167 -2.16 -15.34 -8.89
N THR A 168 -3.28 -15.63 -9.53
CA THR A 168 -4.61 -15.54 -8.92
C THR A 168 -4.83 -16.50 -7.75
N THR A 169 -4.02 -17.56 -7.65
CA THR A 169 -4.12 -18.54 -6.55
C THR A 169 -3.57 -18.04 -5.23
N ASN A 170 -2.68 -17.03 -5.27
CA ASN A 170 -2.02 -16.45 -4.10
C ASN A 170 -2.42 -14.99 -3.85
N ILE A 171 -3.56 -14.55 -4.39
CA ILE A 171 -4.12 -13.24 -4.07
C ILE A 171 -4.87 -13.29 -2.74
N ILE A 172 -4.78 -12.21 -1.95
CA ILE A 172 -5.50 -12.05 -0.68
C ILE A 172 -6.56 -10.95 -0.85
N PHE A 173 -7.84 -11.34 -0.83
CA PHE A 173 -8.99 -10.44 -0.92
C PHE A 173 -10.03 -10.64 0.19
N THR A 174 -10.07 -11.83 0.80
CA THR A 174 -11.11 -12.22 1.74
C THR A 174 -10.55 -12.44 3.14
N HIS A 175 -11.39 -12.35 4.17
CA HIS A 175 -11.00 -12.69 5.55
C HIS A 175 -10.44 -14.11 5.67
N LYS A 176 -11.03 -15.07 4.94
CA LYS A 176 -10.54 -16.44 4.89
C LYS A 176 -9.12 -16.51 4.33
N GLN A 177 -8.86 -15.82 3.19
CA GLN A 177 -7.54 -15.81 2.57
C GLN A 177 -6.51 -15.14 3.48
N TYR A 178 -6.85 -14.03 4.15
CA TYR A 178 -6.00 -13.41 5.18
C TYR A 178 -5.66 -14.38 6.31
N SER A 179 -6.65 -15.10 6.84
CA SER A 179 -6.45 -16.06 7.93
C SER A 179 -5.54 -17.20 7.49
N VAL A 180 -5.76 -17.75 6.30
CA VAL A 180 -4.91 -18.80 5.72
C VAL A 180 -3.48 -18.31 5.51
N ALA A 181 -3.30 -17.10 4.96
CA ALA A 181 -1.98 -16.51 4.73
C ALA A 181 -1.22 -16.33 6.05
N ARG A 182 -1.84 -15.78 7.09
CA ARG A 182 -1.22 -15.61 8.42
C ARG A 182 -0.79 -16.91 9.06
N CYS A 183 -1.58 -17.98 8.90
CA CYS A 183 -1.20 -19.30 9.40
C CYS A 183 -0.07 -19.93 8.57
N LYS A 184 -0.25 -20.00 7.26
CA LYS A 184 0.63 -20.74 6.36
C LYS A 184 1.97 -20.01 6.13
N TYR A 185 1.95 -18.70 6.05
CA TYR A 185 3.11 -17.85 5.78
C TYR A 185 3.46 -16.95 6.98
N SER A 186 3.34 -17.49 8.19
CA SER A 186 3.61 -16.77 9.45
C SER A 186 5.01 -16.14 9.51
N SER A 187 5.98 -16.67 8.78
CA SER A 187 7.33 -16.09 8.65
C SER A 187 7.32 -14.70 8.01
N PHE A 188 6.45 -14.47 7.03
CA PHE A 188 6.28 -13.15 6.42
C PHE A 188 5.71 -12.14 7.42
N TYR A 189 4.69 -12.51 8.18
CA TYR A 189 4.10 -11.61 9.19
C TYR A 189 5.07 -11.29 10.33
N LYS A 190 5.88 -12.26 10.77
CA LYS A 190 6.98 -12.01 11.72
C LYS A 190 8.05 -11.09 11.15
N LEU A 191 8.28 -11.14 9.85
CA LEU A 191 9.19 -10.22 9.16
C LEU A 191 8.61 -8.81 9.14
N LEU A 192 7.29 -8.63 8.89
CA LEU A 192 6.63 -7.33 9.00
C LEU A 192 6.75 -6.75 10.42
N ASP A 193 6.52 -7.55 11.45
CA ASP A 193 6.69 -7.15 12.85
C ASP A 193 8.13 -6.66 13.12
N ALA A 194 9.13 -7.36 12.61
CA ALA A 194 10.53 -6.96 12.74
C ALA A 194 10.85 -5.67 11.97
N LEU A 195 10.27 -5.47 10.80
CA LEU A 195 10.45 -4.25 10.02
C LEU A 195 9.83 -3.03 10.70
N ILE A 196 8.65 -3.16 11.29
CA ILE A 196 7.99 -2.08 12.04
C ILE A 196 8.84 -1.63 13.23
N LEU A 197 9.55 -2.54 13.90
CA LEU A 197 10.43 -2.19 15.00
C LEU A 197 11.74 -1.53 14.57
N THR A 198 12.22 -1.82 13.38
CA THR A 198 13.57 -1.43 12.94
C THR A 198 13.58 -0.30 11.92
N HIS A 199 12.44 -0.01 11.30
CA HIS A 199 12.28 1.00 10.25
C HIS A 199 11.11 1.93 10.52
N THR A 200 11.21 3.15 10.06
CA THR A 200 10.06 4.06 9.97
C THR A 200 9.23 3.68 8.76
N PHE A 201 7.91 3.52 8.94
CA PHE A 201 7.00 3.30 7.82
C PHE A 201 6.39 4.63 7.38
N ILE A 202 6.27 4.81 6.07
CA ILE A 202 5.41 5.83 5.47
C ILE A 202 4.35 5.13 4.61
N PHE A 203 3.09 5.36 4.94
CA PHE A 203 1.94 4.82 4.24
C PHE A 203 1.43 5.85 3.23
N LEU A 204 1.43 5.49 1.96
CA LEU A 204 1.06 6.35 0.84
C LEU A 204 -0.10 5.71 0.05
N GLY A 205 -1.21 6.42 -0.10
CA GLY A 205 -2.37 5.93 -0.84
C GLY A 205 -3.07 4.71 -0.22
N CYS A 206 -2.92 4.51 1.08
CA CYS A 206 -3.50 3.39 1.82
C CYS A 206 -4.81 3.80 2.50
N GLY A 207 -5.69 2.82 2.75
CA GLY A 207 -6.76 2.94 3.71
C GLY A 207 -6.27 2.55 5.11
N ILE A 208 -6.63 3.34 6.12
CA ILE A 208 -6.19 3.10 7.51
C ILE A 208 -6.80 1.83 8.13
N ASN A 209 -7.82 1.28 7.48
CA ASN A 209 -8.52 0.07 7.91
C ASN A 209 -7.97 -1.21 7.28
N ASP A 210 -6.84 -1.16 6.55
CA ASP A 210 -6.18 -2.36 6.07
C ASP A 210 -5.85 -3.27 7.26
N PRO A 211 -6.31 -4.54 7.27
CA PRO A 211 -6.19 -5.42 8.43
C PRO A 211 -4.74 -5.72 8.83
N ASP A 212 -3.83 -5.81 7.85
CA ASP A 212 -2.43 -6.10 8.15
C ASP A 212 -1.76 -4.89 8.78
N ILE A 213 -2.03 -3.69 8.26
CA ILE A 213 -1.54 -2.43 8.83
C ILE A 213 -2.06 -2.27 10.26
N LYS A 214 -3.39 -2.40 10.43
CA LYS A 214 -4.05 -2.19 11.71
C LYS A 214 -3.49 -3.11 12.80
N LEU A 215 -3.49 -4.43 12.55
CA LEU A 215 -3.08 -5.41 13.54
C LEU A 215 -1.59 -5.28 13.89
N THR A 216 -0.74 -5.06 12.91
CA THR A 216 0.70 -4.98 13.12
C THR A 216 1.08 -3.72 13.88
N LEU A 217 0.48 -2.57 13.58
CA LEU A 217 0.73 -1.31 14.29
C LEU A 217 0.18 -1.35 15.74
N GLU A 218 -1.03 -1.86 15.94
CA GLU A 218 -1.61 -1.98 17.28
C GLU A 218 -0.74 -2.85 18.19
N ASN A 219 -0.32 -4.02 17.73
CA ASN A 219 0.54 -4.92 18.51
C ASN A 219 1.90 -4.27 18.84
N SER A 220 2.53 -3.63 17.86
CA SER A 220 3.84 -3.00 18.04
C SER A 220 3.79 -1.87 19.06
N ASN A 221 2.79 -1.00 19.02
CA ASN A 221 2.69 0.14 19.92
C ASN A 221 2.51 -0.29 21.40
N PHE A 222 1.72 -1.34 21.65
CA PHE A 222 1.51 -1.85 23.02
C PHE A 222 2.73 -2.60 23.56
N LEU A 223 3.45 -3.31 22.71
CA LEU A 223 4.63 -4.07 23.14
C LEU A 223 5.87 -3.18 23.33
N TYR A 224 5.99 -2.12 22.56
CA TYR A 224 7.18 -1.27 22.50
C TYR A 224 6.84 0.23 22.59
N PRO A 225 6.31 0.69 23.74
CA PRO A 225 5.95 2.09 23.91
C PRO A 225 7.19 2.99 23.84
N GLY A 226 7.05 4.14 23.21
CA GLY A 226 8.13 5.13 23.09
C GLY A 226 9.00 5.01 21.83
N CYS A 227 8.65 4.13 20.88
CA CYS A 227 9.23 4.16 19.55
C CYS A 227 8.88 5.46 18.81
N ARG A 228 9.73 5.86 17.86
CA ARG A 228 9.39 6.96 16.94
C ARG A 228 8.14 6.59 16.12
N PRO A 229 7.29 7.57 15.78
CA PRO A 229 6.06 7.29 15.02
C PRO A 229 6.35 6.80 13.61
N HIS A 230 5.37 6.08 13.06
CA HIS A 230 5.21 5.88 11.65
C HIS A 230 4.33 7.00 11.06
N TYR A 231 4.31 7.15 9.74
CA TYR A 231 3.65 8.28 9.09
C TYR A 231 2.61 7.82 8.08
N PHE A 232 1.43 8.43 8.14
CA PHE A 232 0.33 8.13 7.22
C PHE A 232 -0.03 9.41 6.44
N VAL A 233 0.20 9.36 5.13
CA VAL A 233 -0.04 10.50 4.24
C VAL A 233 -1.45 10.46 3.71
N THR A 234 -2.23 11.50 3.97
CA THR A 234 -3.64 11.59 3.58
C THR A 234 -4.01 13.02 3.17
N ALA A 235 -5.18 13.17 2.53
CA ALA A 235 -5.74 14.48 2.24
C ALA A 235 -6.18 15.19 3.52
N ALA A 236 -6.02 16.50 3.59
CA ALA A 236 -6.52 17.30 4.70
C ALA A 236 -8.05 17.14 4.83
N GLY A 237 -8.53 16.99 6.06
CA GLY A 237 -9.95 16.76 6.34
C GLY A 237 -10.47 15.35 6.07
N SER A 238 -9.59 14.38 5.76
CA SER A 238 -9.99 12.98 5.59
C SER A 238 -10.35 12.30 6.91
N TYR A 239 -9.84 12.80 8.01
CA TYR A 239 -10.09 12.31 9.37
C TYR A 239 -10.31 13.49 10.31
N GLU A 240 -11.21 13.31 11.28
CA GLU A 240 -11.44 14.24 12.39
C GLU A 240 -10.24 14.26 13.34
N ASP A 241 -10.07 15.36 14.07
CA ASP A 241 -8.91 15.52 14.98
C ASP A 241 -8.89 14.44 16.06
N GLU A 242 -10.04 14.05 16.57
CA GLU A 242 -10.19 12.98 17.56
C GLU A 242 -9.70 11.62 17.03
N ILE A 243 -9.99 11.32 15.77
CA ILE A 243 -9.50 10.10 15.13
C ILE A 243 -7.98 10.15 14.95
N SER A 244 -7.45 11.30 14.54
CA SER A 244 -6.01 11.52 14.41
C SER A 244 -5.28 11.29 15.74
N GLU A 245 -5.84 11.77 16.85
CA GLU A 245 -5.30 11.58 18.20
C GLU A 245 -5.34 10.10 18.62
N VAL A 246 -6.45 9.40 18.37
CA VAL A 246 -6.56 7.95 18.65
C VAL A 246 -5.55 7.15 17.85
N LEU A 247 -5.31 7.48 16.59
CA LEU A 247 -4.33 6.81 15.76
C LEU A 247 -2.90 7.01 16.27
N SER A 248 -2.58 8.24 16.66
CA SER A 248 -1.28 8.55 17.27
C SER A 248 -1.08 7.76 18.57
N ASN A 249 -2.05 7.77 19.45
CA ASN A 249 -1.94 7.14 20.78
C ASN A 249 -1.95 5.61 20.72
N ASN A 250 -2.79 5.01 19.87
CA ASN A 250 -3.02 3.57 19.84
C ASN A 250 -2.19 2.82 18.81
N ARG A 251 -1.72 3.51 17.74
CA ARG A 251 -0.97 2.86 16.65
C ARG A 251 0.40 3.49 16.40
N ASN A 252 0.80 4.46 17.20
CA ASN A 252 2.04 5.24 17.00
C ASN A 252 2.13 5.76 15.54
N LEU A 253 1.01 6.29 15.03
CA LEU A 253 0.84 6.68 13.63
C LEU A 253 0.51 8.17 13.55
N GLU A 254 1.44 8.97 13.01
CA GLU A 254 1.27 10.40 12.81
C GLU A 254 0.69 10.68 11.42
N LEU A 255 -0.40 11.47 11.37
CA LEU A 255 -1.00 11.88 10.09
C LEU A 255 -0.21 13.07 9.50
N VAL A 256 0.18 12.92 8.24
CA VAL A 256 0.81 13.98 7.45
C VAL A 256 -0.12 14.35 6.30
N THR A 257 -0.70 15.57 6.34
CA THR A 257 -1.78 15.95 5.45
C THR A 257 -1.31 16.88 4.32
N TYR A 258 -1.83 16.64 3.10
CA TYR A 258 -1.71 17.56 1.96
C TYR A 258 -3.07 18.17 1.63
N ASP A 259 -3.05 19.38 1.07
CA ASP A 259 -4.27 20.04 0.62
C ASP A 259 -4.91 19.29 -0.56
N ASN A 260 -6.22 19.08 -0.50
CA ASN A 260 -7.01 18.40 -1.53
C ASN A 260 -8.40 19.04 -1.67
N ALA A 261 -8.48 20.36 -1.59
CA ALA A 261 -9.72 21.08 -1.65
C ALA A 261 -10.51 20.86 -2.96
N ASP A 262 -9.82 20.57 -4.06
CA ASP A 262 -10.40 20.27 -5.37
C ASP A 262 -10.74 18.79 -5.60
N GLY A 263 -10.38 17.90 -4.68
CA GLY A 263 -10.59 16.46 -4.77
C GLY A 263 -9.74 15.73 -5.81
N SER A 264 -8.80 16.41 -6.49
CA SER A 264 -7.99 15.83 -7.58
C SER A 264 -6.78 15.03 -7.10
N HIS A 265 -6.39 15.17 -5.84
CA HIS A 265 -5.16 14.66 -5.26
C HIS A 265 -3.85 15.13 -5.96
N ALA A 266 -3.91 16.16 -6.81
CA ALA A 266 -2.75 16.67 -7.55
C ALA A 266 -1.64 17.19 -6.62
N ASN A 267 -2.02 17.73 -5.46
CA ASN A 267 -1.08 18.25 -4.47
C ASN A 267 -0.24 17.15 -3.79
N LEU A 268 -0.62 15.88 -3.89
CA LEU A 268 0.23 14.77 -3.46
C LEU A 268 1.55 14.74 -4.26
N LEU A 269 1.48 14.95 -5.57
CA LEU A 269 2.67 15.02 -6.41
C LEU A 269 3.60 16.19 -6.02
N VAL A 270 3.01 17.35 -5.75
CA VAL A 270 3.78 18.52 -5.29
C VAL A 270 4.45 18.23 -3.95
N ALA A 271 3.71 17.64 -3.02
CA ALA A 271 4.22 17.26 -1.71
C ALA A 271 5.38 16.25 -1.79
N LEU A 272 5.28 15.24 -2.66
CA LEU A 272 6.35 14.26 -2.88
C LEU A 272 7.62 14.92 -3.47
N ARG A 273 7.48 15.88 -4.39
CA ARG A 273 8.61 16.66 -4.91
C ARG A 273 9.32 17.46 -3.81
N GLU A 274 8.56 18.13 -2.94
CA GLU A 274 9.12 18.81 -1.77
C GLU A 274 9.84 17.84 -0.83
N LEU A 275 9.27 16.65 -0.59
CA LEU A 275 9.90 15.62 0.23
C LEU A 275 11.25 15.21 -0.38
N ASN A 276 11.29 14.91 -1.68
CA ASN A 276 12.53 14.56 -2.38
C ASN A 276 13.61 15.64 -2.23
N GLN A 277 13.26 16.92 -2.40
CA GLN A 277 14.21 18.02 -2.24
C GLN A 277 14.79 18.06 -0.81
N ARG A 278 13.94 17.87 0.21
CA ARG A 278 14.40 17.84 1.61
C ARG A 278 15.29 16.64 1.91
N VAL A 279 14.90 15.46 1.41
CA VAL A 279 15.69 14.23 1.56
C VAL A 279 17.07 14.37 0.94
N GLU A 280 17.17 14.93 -0.26
CA GLU A 280 18.46 15.17 -0.94
C GLU A 280 19.34 16.19 -0.19
N ALA A 281 18.75 17.23 0.38
CA ALA A 281 19.49 18.18 1.21
C ALA A 281 20.09 17.51 2.45
N VAL A 282 19.33 16.63 3.12
CA VAL A 282 19.81 15.86 4.28
C VAL A 282 20.88 14.85 3.86
N ARG A 283 20.72 14.13 2.75
CA ARG A 283 21.72 13.20 2.21
C ARG A 283 23.05 13.89 1.94
N LYS A 284 23.00 15.07 1.34
CA LYS A 284 24.21 15.89 1.13
C LYS A 284 24.90 16.21 2.45
N THR A 285 24.16 16.65 3.46
CA THR A 285 24.71 16.95 4.79
C THR A 285 25.33 15.72 5.45
N ILE A 286 24.66 14.54 5.34
CA ILE A 286 25.18 13.25 5.86
C ILE A 286 26.51 12.91 5.17
N THR A 287 26.58 13.07 3.85
CA THR A 287 27.79 12.77 3.06
C THR A 287 28.92 13.72 3.43
N ASP A 288 28.65 15.02 3.48
CA ASP A 288 29.65 16.05 3.78
C ASP A 288 30.24 15.87 5.18
N ASN A 289 29.44 15.42 6.16
CA ASN A 289 29.84 15.22 7.55
C ASN A 289 30.23 13.78 7.90
N GLN A 290 30.13 12.83 6.96
CA GLN A 290 30.35 11.40 7.19
C GLN A 290 29.56 10.79 8.37
N THR A 291 28.30 11.24 8.55
CA THR A 291 27.39 10.85 9.65
C THR A 291 26.35 9.83 9.21
N TRP A 292 26.79 8.71 8.65
CA TRP A 292 25.95 7.62 8.12
C TRP A 292 25.02 6.97 9.16
#